data_f3cfea3a810dd4deba43abdb5f192ec4
#
_entry.id   f3cfea3a810dd4deba43abdb5f192ec4
#
_cell.length_a   1.000
_cell.length_b   1.000
_cell.length_c   1.000
_cell.angle_alpha   90.00
_cell.angle_beta   90.00
_cell.angle_gamma   90.00
#
_symmetry.space_group_name_H-M   'P 1'
#
loop_
_entity.id
_entity.type
_entity.pdbx_description
1 polymer ?
#
loop_
_entity_poly.entity_id
_entity_poly.type
_entity_poly.pdbx_seq_one_letter_code
_entity_poly.pdbx_strand_id
1 'polypeptide(L)'
;LFGEEALKNRLALNLFRPLEHGVIKDTNEDRDFIAHFITHLIGLSDPEEYDRVVAVIGAPAEASHVDKTSIFDAAAGSVNAAMIISEPFAVAYALDMIEHTLVIDIGAGTTDLCRVYGTIPGPGDQMHTGYAGDYVDAQIIKEVQSKYNGAQITKDMARRWKEQYSFVGTHTPESPIMVDFS
;
A
#
# COMPACT_ATOMS: atom_id res chain seq x y z
N LEU A 1 9.35 2.29 16.81
CA LEU A 1 8.86 0.96 16.43
C LEU A 1 8.16 1.04 15.08
N PHE A 2 8.32 0.02 14.23
CA PHE A 2 7.75 -0.04 12.88
C PHE A 2 6.96 -1.34 12.67
N GLY A 3 6.03 -1.32 11.72
CA GLY A 3 5.31 -2.49 11.28
C GLY A 3 4.59 -3.24 12.39
N GLU A 4 4.72 -4.56 12.41
CA GLU A 4 4.05 -5.44 13.38
C GLU A 4 4.43 -5.15 14.83
N GLU A 5 5.66 -4.72 15.11
CA GLU A 5 6.10 -4.41 16.45
C GLU A 5 5.34 -3.20 17.02
N ALA A 6 5.13 -2.16 16.20
CA ALA A 6 4.30 -1.03 16.57
C ALA A 6 2.84 -1.44 16.78
N LEU A 7 2.30 -2.31 15.94
CA LEU A 7 0.93 -2.81 16.06
C LEU A 7 0.72 -3.68 17.31
N LYS A 8 1.69 -4.50 17.70
CA LYS A 8 1.64 -5.28 18.94
C LYS A 8 1.57 -4.38 20.17
N ASN A 9 2.21 -3.22 20.12
CA ASN A 9 2.26 -2.25 21.22
C ASN A 9 1.23 -1.11 21.10
N ARG A 10 0.24 -1.23 20.23
CA ARG A 10 -0.70 -0.16 19.87
C ARG A 10 -1.46 0.49 21.04
N LEU A 11 -1.66 -0.22 22.14
CA LEU A 11 -2.33 0.33 23.32
C LEU A 11 -1.47 1.32 24.11
N ALA A 12 -0.14 1.26 23.95
CA ALA A 12 0.83 2.13 24.59
C ALA A 12 1.45 3.17 23.65
N LEU A 13 1.08 3.16 22.36
CA LEU A 13 1.68 4.00 21.32
C LEU A 13 0.63 4.80 20.57
N ASN A 14 0.98 6.01 20.17
CA ASN A 14 0.27 6.70 19.12
C ASN A 14 0.73 6.15 17.77
N LEU A 15 -0.18 5.45 17.08
CA LEU A 15 0.11 4.91 15.76
C LEU A 15 0.04 5.99 14.70
N PHE A 16 1.09 6.10 13.92
CA PHE A 16 1.22 7.04 12.84
C PHE A 16 1.23 6.31 11.50
N ARG A 17 0.45 6.79 10.55
CA ARG A 17 0.36 6.23 9.19
C ARG A 17 0.71 7.33 8.19
N PRO A 18 1.97 7.42 7.77
CA PRO A 18 2.45 8.51 6.92
C PRO A 18 1.98 8.40 5.46
N LEU A 19 1.49 7.21 5.07
CA LEU A 19 1.00 6.96 3.71
C LEU A 19 -0.53 6.90 3.68
N GLU A 20 -1.12 7.52 2.66
CA GLU A 20 -2.53 7.40 2.31
C GLU A 20 -2.66 7.18 0.81
N HIS A 21 -3.36 6.10 0.40
CA HIS A 21 -3.47 5.68 -1.00
C HIS A 21 -2.13 5.53 -1.73
N GLY A 22 -1.10 5.04 -1.00
CA GLY A 22 0.24 4.82 -1.56
C GLY A 22 1.12 6.07 -1.71
N VAL A 23 0.65 7.24 -1.28
CA VAL A 23 1.41 8.49 -1.32
C VAL A 23 1.65 9.04 0.09
N ILE A 24 2.71 9.84 0.25
CA ILE A 24 3.03 10.50 1.51
C ILE A 24 2.00 11.61 1.75
N LYS A 25 1.40 11.65 2.93
CA LYS A 25 0.61 12.81 3.37
C LYS A 25 1.54 14.00 3.45
N ASP A 26 1.18 15.12 2.85
CA ASP A 26 2.09 16.23 2.58
C ASP A 26 2.43 17.09 3.82
N THR A 27 2.80 16.45 4.93
CA THR A 27 3.36 17.10 6.12
C THR A 27 4.86 16.85 6.24
N ASN A 28 5.60 17.77 6.86
CA ASN A 28 7.03 17.55 7.11
C ASN A 28 7.26 16.31 8.01
N GLU A 29 6.36 16.10 8.98
CA GLU A 29 6.42 14.95 9.89
C GLU A 29 6.26 13.62 9.15
N ASP A 30 5.41 13.55 8.13
CA ASP A 30 5.23 12.36 7.29
C ASP A 30 6.50 12.05 6.49
N ARG A 31 7.15 13.07 5.92
CA ARG A 31 8.41 12.93 5.18
C ARG A 31 9.54 12.49 6.10
N ASP A 32 9.68 13.12 7.26
CA ASP A 32 10.69 12.77 8.27
C ASP A 32 10.51 11.33 8.76
N PHE A 33 9.27 10.89 8.92
CA PHE A 33 8.96 9.53 9.31
C PHE A 33 9.39 8.51 8.23
N ILE A 34 9.08 8.79 6.97
CA ILE A 34 9.50 7.94 5.84
C ILE A 34 11.02 7.95 5.69
N ALA A 35 11.69 9.11 5.80
CA ALA A 35 13.14 9.21 5.78
C ALA A 35 13.78 8.36 6.88
N HIS A 36 13.24 8.45 8.10
CA HIS A 36 13.72 7.64 9.22
C HIS A 36 13.48 6.14 9.00
N PHE A 37 12.35 5.76 8.43
CA PHE A 37 12.05 4.38 8.07
C PHE A 37 13.02 3.82 7.02
N ILE A 38 13.30 4.60 5.96
CA ILE A 38 14.27 4.23 4.93
C ILE A 38 15.67 4.05 5.56
N THR A 39 16.10 5.00 6.38
CA THR A 39 17.39 4.92 7.09
C THR A 39 17.46 3.67 7.99
N HIS A 40 16.38 3.36 8.69
CA HIS A 40 16.28 2.16 9.53
C HIS A 40 16.43 0.88 8.69
N LEU A 41 15.74 0.79 7.54
CA LEU A 41 15.84 -0.37 6.66
C LEU A 41 17.26 -0.54 6.08
N ILE A 42 17.90 0.55 5.70
CA ILE A 42 19.30 0.53 5.23
C ILE A 42 20.24 0.07 6.35
N GLY A 43 20.01 0.54 7.58
CA GLY A 43 20.80 0.15 8.75
C GLY A 43 20.64 -1.31 9.19
N LEU A 44 19.63 -2.03 8.69
CA LEU A 44 19.49 -3.49 8.88
C LEU A 44 20.40 -4.30 7.95
N SER A 45 20.92 -3.68 6.89
CA SER A 45 21.96 -4.23 6.02
C SER A 45 23.32 -3.88 6.61
N ASP A 46 24.35 -4.67 6.36
CA ASP A 46 25.70 -4.36 6.85
C ASP A 46 26.24 -3.09 6.16
N PRO A 47 26.33 -1.94 6.85
CA PRO A 47 26.72 -0.68 6.23
C PRO A 47 28.20 -0.64 5.84
N GLU A 48 29.05 -1.56 6.34
CA GLU A 48 30.47 -1.64 5.99
C GLU A 48 30.70 -2.27 4.61
N GLU A 49 29.68 -2.94 4.05
CA GLU A 49 29.77 -3.64 2.76
C GLU A 49 29.53 -2.72 1.54
N TYR A 50 28.92 -1.53 1.74
CA TYR A 50 28.44 -0.71 0.62
C TYR A 50 28.88 0.76 0.71
N ASP A 51 29.73 1.19 -0.21
CA ASP A 51 30.12 2.60 -0.37
C ASP A 51 28.97 3.48 -0.92
N ARG A 52 27.93 2.85 -1.49
CA ARG A 52 26.87 3.57 -2.20
C ARG A 52 25.53 2.83 -2.14
N VAL A 53 24.48 3.55 -1.73
CA VAL A 53 23.11 3.08 -1.72
C VAL A 53 22.34 3.71 -2.88
N VAL A 54 21.72 2.88 -3.71
CA VAL A 54 20.80 3.30 -4.78
C VAL A 54 19.42 2.72 -4.49
N ALA A 55 18.40 3.58 -4.49
CA ALA A 55 17.01 3.17 -4.25
C ALA A 55 16.20 3.13 -5.55
N VAL A 56 15.39 2.09 -5.70
CA VAL A 56 14.27 2.05 -6.65
C VAL A 56 13.00 2.02 -5.82
N ILE A 57 12.15 3.02 -6.01
CA ILE A 57 10.95 3.24 -5.17
C ILE A 57 9.72 3.10 -6.06
N GLY A 58 8.81 2.19 -5.67
CA GLY A 58 7.49 2.06 -6.29
C GLY A 58 6.58 3.21 -5.85
N ALA A 59 5.80 3.74 -6.78
CA ALA A 59 4.73 4.67 -6.52
C ALA A 59 3.48 4.25 -7.30
N PRO A 60 2.27 4.61 -6.85
CA PRO A 60 1.05 4.35 -7.60
C PRO A 60 1.15 4.81 -9.05
N ALA A 61 0.46 4.10 -9.96
CA ALA A 61 0.59 4.31 -11.40
C ALA A 61 0.39 5.78 -11.83
N GLU A 62 -0.57 6.47 -11.22
CA GLU A 62 -0.89 7.87 -11.51
C GLU A 62 -0.46 8.85 -10.38
N ALA A 63 0.53 8.47 -9.56
CA ALA A 63 1.07 9.41 -8.58
C ALA A 63 1.47 10.73 -9.25
N SER A 64 1.01 11.84 -8.71
CA SER A 64 1.28 13.17 -9.24
C SER A 64 2.77 13.51 -9.19
N HIS A 65 3.18 14.55 -9.89
CA HIS A 65 4.56 15.04 -9.80
C HIS A 65 4.90 15.48 -8.36
N VAL A 66 3.94 16.05 -7.65
CA VAL A 66 4.12 16.48 -6.25
C VAL A 66 4.36 15.26 -5.35
N ASP A 67 3.55 14.20 -5.50
CA ASP A 67 3.71 12.97 -4.73
C ASP A 67 5.08 12.33 -4.97
N LYS A 68 5.50 12.24 -6.24
CA LYS A 68 6.82 11.71 -6.61
C LYS A 68 7.95 12.54 -6.03
N THR A 69 7.81 13.87 -6.03
CA THR A 69 8.79 14.77 -5.42
C THR A 69 8.87 14.54 -3.91
N SER A 70 7.73 14.44 -3.23
CA SER A 70 7.69 14.16 -1.79
C SER A 70 8.35 12.84 -1.41
N ILE A 71 8.13 11.79 -2.20
CA ILE A 71 8.80 10.49 -2.02
C ILE A 71 10.31 10.63 -2.24
N PHE A 72 10.72 11.34 -3.29
CA PHE A 72 12.12 11.55 -3.61
C PHE A 72 12.82 12.35 -2.51
N ASP A 73 12.22 13.43 -2.03
CA ASP A 73 12.76 14.28 -0.97
C ASP A 73 12.92 13.50 0.35
N ALA A 74 11.95 12.63 0.68
CA ALA A 74 12.03 11.76 1.85
C ALA A 74 13.20 10.78 1.76
N ALA A 75 13.56 10.31 0.56
CA ALA A 75 14.68 9.38 0.35
C ALA A 75 16.03 10.07 0.24
N ALA A 76 16.09 11.33 -0.21
CA ALA A 76 17.31 12.02 -0.61
C ALA A 76 18.39 12.12 0.48
N GLY A 77 18.00 12.14 1.77
CA GLY A 77 18.95 12.15 2.89
C GLY A 77 19.55 10.78 3.25
N SER A 78 18.98 9.70 2.72
CA SER A 78 19.33 8.33 3.12
C SER A 78 20.00 7.53 2.00
N VAL A 79 19.96 8.01 0.74
CA VAL A 79 20.46 7.29 -0.42
C VAL A 79 21.30 8.20 -1.33
N ASN A 80 22.23 7.60 -2.08
CA ASN A 80 23.08 8.34 -3.02
C ASN A 80 22.38 8.65 -4.35
N ALA A 81 21.41 7.83 -4.73
CA ALA A 81 20.57 8.05 -5.89
C ALA A 81 19.22 7.33 -5.69
N ALA A 82 18.16 7.87 -6.27
CA ALA A 82 16.84 7.25 -6.28
C ALA A 82 16.22 7.31 -7.68
N MET A 83 15.43 6.28 -8.00
CA MET A 83 14.56 6.23 -9.16
C MET A 83 13.15 5.89 -8.69
N ILE A 84 12.15 6.59 -9.21
CA ILE A 84 10.74 6.29 -8.95
C ILE A 84 10.16 5.61 -10.18
N ILE A 85 9.54 4.46 -9.97
CA ILE A 85 8.84 3.68 -11.00
C ILE A 85 7.40 3.42 -10.54
N SER A 86 6.50 3.09 -11.48
CA SER A 86 5.15 2.67 -11.07
C SER A 86 5.18 1.26 -10.47
N GLU A 87 4.37 1.05 -9.43
CA GLU A 87 4.26 -0.24 -8.75
C GLU A 87 3.95 -1.38 -9.72
N PRO A 88 2.94 -1.29 -10.63
CA PRO A 88 2.67 -2.38 -11.57
C PRO A 88 3.81 -2.62 -12.57
N PHE A 89 4.59 -1.61 -12.95
CA PHE A 89 5.78 -1.84 -13.76
C PHE A 89 6.86 -2.61 -13.00
N ALA A 90 7.04 -2.30 -11.71
CA ALA A 90 7.96 -3.04 -10.85
C ALA A 90 7.60 -4.53 -10.77
N VAL A 91 6.30 -4.85 -10.68
CA VAL A 91 5.80 -6.23 -10.69
C VAL A 91 6.12 -6.92 -12.01
N ALA A 92 5.83 -6.29 -13.15
CA ALA A 92 6.14 -6.84 -14.48
C ALA A 92 7.63 -7.10 -14.64
N TYR A 93 8.46 -6.16 -14.20
CA TYR A 93 9.92 -6.28 -14.26
C TYR A 93 10.44 -7.43 -13.40
N ALA A 94 9.94 -7.54 -12.16
CA ALA A 94 10.36 -8.60 -11.23
C ALA A 94 9.99 -10.01 -11.73
N LEU A 95 8.92 -10.13 -12.51
CA LEU A 95 8.45 -11.39 -13.10
C LEU A 95 9.03 -11.68 -14.49
N ASP A 96 9.91 -10.79 -15.01
CA ASP A 96 10.43 -10.84 -16.39
C ASP A 96 9.31 -10.84 -17.45
N MET A 97 8.23 -10.12 -17.17
CA MET A 97 7.04 -10.03 -18.02
C MET A 97 6.85 -8.60 -18.54
N ILE A 98 7.88 -8.07 -19.18
CA ILE A 98 7.88 -6.67 -19.68
C ILE A 98 7.34 -6.53 -21.10
N GLU A 99 7.07 -7.63 -21.80
CA GLU A 99 6.56 -7.60 -23.17
C GLU A 99 5.09 -8.01 -23.23
N HIS A 100 4.25 -7.18 -23.86
CA HIS A 100 2.83 -7.46 -24.12
C HIS A 100 2.03 -7.91 -22.88
N THR A 101 2.30 -7.28 -21.73
CA THR A 101 1.71 -7.66 -20.45
C THR A 101 0.74 -6.60 -19.95
N LEU A 102 -0.40 -7.04 -19.39
CA LEU A 102 -1.29 -6.23 -18.58
C LEU A 102 -1.11 -6.65 -17.12
N VAL A 103 -0.66 -5.72 -16.30
CA VAL A 103 -0.60 -5.89 -14.84
C VAL A 103 -1.87 -5.31 -14.24
N ILE A 104 -2.49 -6.05 -13.32
CA ILE A 104 -3.60 -5.62 -12.48
C ILE A 104 -3.14 -5.79 -11.04
N ASP A 105 -2.86 -4.68 -10.39
CA ASP A 105 -2.42 -4.63 -8.99
C ASP A 105 -3.58 -4.15 -8.12
N ILE A 106 -4.06 -5.02 -7.23
CA ILE A 106 -5.19 -4.74 -6.34
C ILE A 106 -4.65 -4.63 -4.92
N GLY A 107 -4.40 -3.39 -4.50
CA GLY A 107 -3.89 -3.06 -3.19
C GLY A 107 -4.97 -2.82 -2.13
N ALA A 108 -4.57 -2.21 -1.02
CA ALA A 108 -5.51 -1.76 0.01
C ALA A 108 -6.26 -0.50 -0.44
N GLY A 109 -5.56 0.52 -0.88
CA GLY A 109 -6.12 1.82 -1.21
C GLY A 109 -6.47 2.02 -2.68
N THR A 110 -5.73 1.39 -3.59
CA THR A 110 -5.88 1.53 -5.04
C THR A 110 -5.90 0.19 -5.75
N THR A 111 -6.53 0.17 -6.91
CA THR A 111 -6.34 -0.84 -7.96
C THR A 111 -5.71 -0.15 -9.15
N ASP A 112 -4.52 -0.61 -9.52
CA ASP A 112 -3.71 -0.06 -10.59
C ASP A 112 -3.65 -1.02 -11.77
N LEU A 113 -3.87 -0.50 -12.96
CA LEU A 113 -3.75 -1.23 -14.22
C LEU A 113 -2.60 -0.62 -15.02
N CYS A 114 -1.74 -1.47 -15.55
CA CYS A 114 -0.61 -1.02 -16.35
C CYS A 114 -0.39 -1.95 -17.53
N ARG A 115 -0.29 -1.36 -18.70
CA ARG A 115 0.04 -2.03 -19.94
C ARG A 115 1.52 -1.84 -20.23
N VAL A 116 2.27 -2.94 -20.36
CA VAL A 116 3.72 -2.93 -20.53
C VAL A 116 4.11 -3.50 -21.90
N TYR A 117 4.92 -2.77 -22.64
CA TYR A 117 5.36 -3.11 -24.01
C TYR A 117 6.87 -2.95 -24.18
N GLY A 118 7.66 -3.62 -23.34
CA GLY A 118 9.12 -3.61 -23.44
C GLY A 118 9.81 -2.33 -22.97
N THR A 119 9.05 -1.31 -22.55
CA THR A 119 9.55 -0.02 -22.09
C THR A 119 8.84 0.43 -20.83
N ILE A 120 9.39 1.44 -20.16
CA ILE A 120 8.72 2.09 -19.03
C ILE A 120 7.40 2.68 -19.50
N PRO A 121 6.25 2.33 -18.88
CA PRO A 121 4.94 2.78 -19.28
C PRO A 121 4.78 4.30 -19.19
N GLY A 122 4.15 4.89 -20.19
CA GLY A 122 3.74 6.29 -20.16
C GLY A 122 2.39 6.49 -19.47
N PRO A 123 1.96 7.76 -19.30
CA PRO A 123 0.66 8.06 -18.66
C PRO A 123 -0.54 7.42 -19.34
N GLY A 124 -0.50 7.23 -20.66
CA GLY A 124 -1.58 6.58 -21.43
C GLY A 124 -1.63 5.05 -21.31
N ASP A 125 -0.62 4.45 -20.68
CA ASP A 125 -0.52 3.01 -20.46
C ASP A 125 -0.96 2.59 -19.06
N GLN A 126 -1.35 3.54 -18.23
CA GLN A 126 -1.65 3.33 -16.83
C GLN A 126 -3.01 3.92 -16.47
N MET A 127 -3.68 3.28 -15.52
CA MET A 127 -4.95 3.72 -14.95
C MET A 127 -5.03 3.29 -13.50
N HIS A 128 -5.65 4.09 -12.64
CA HIS A 128 -5.94 3.68 -11.27
C HIS A 128 -7.42 3.92 -10.90
N THR A 129 -7.85 3.25 -9.85
CA THR A 129 -9.16 3.47 -9.23
C THR A 129 -9.08 3.22 -7.73
N GLY A 130 -9.94 3.89 -6.95
CA GLY A 130 -10.09 3.66 -5.51
C GLY A 130 -10.94 2.43 -5.14
N TYR A 131 -11.40 1.64 -6.11
CA TYR A 131 -12.10 0.38 -5.85
C TYR A 131 -11.08 -0.72 -5.51
N ALA A 132 -10.70 -0.80 -4.24
CA ALA A 132 -9.66 -1.68 -3.72
C ALA A 132 -10.05 -2.24 -2.34
N GLY A 133 -9.12 -2.76 -1.58
CA GLY A 133 -9.40 -3.39 -0.29
C GLY A 133 -10.13 -2.51 0.71
N ASP A 134 -9.77 -1.25 0.84
CA ASP A 134 -10.41 -0.29 1.76
C ASP A 134 -11.83 0.06 1.34
N TYR A 135 -12.10 0.05 0.03
CA TYR A 135 -13.47 0.20 -0.48
C TYR A 135 -14.37 -0.97 -0.04
N VAL A 136 -13.86 -2.20 -0.14
CA VAL A 136 -14.59 -3.39 0.32
C VAL A 136 -14.85 -3.31 1.81
N ASP A 137 -13.87 -2.91 2.62
CA ASP A 137 -14.03 -2.73 4.06
C ASP A 137 -15.14 -1.71 4.38
N ALA A 138 -15.16 -0.59 3.66
CA ALA A 138 -16.21 0.42 3.82
C ALA A 138 -17.61 -0.10 3.43
N GLN A 139 -17.72 -0.93 2.38
CA GLN A 139 -18.99 -1.56 2.01
C GLN A 139 -19.46 -2.56 3.07
N ILE A 140 -18.56 -3.36 3.65
CA ILE A 140 -18.90 -4.28 4.76
C ILE A 140 -19.45 -3.49 5.94
N ILE A 141 -18.80 -2.40 6.36
CA ILE A 141 -19.30 -1.54 7.44
C ILE A 141 -20.70 -1.04 7.15
N LYS A 142 -20.90 -0.48 5.96
CA LYS A 142 -22.18 0.08 5.52
C LYS A 142 -23.31 -0.99 5.54
N GLU A 143 -23.04 -2.16 4.99
CA GLU A 143 -24.01 -3.26 4.92
C GLU A 143 -24.38 -3.78 6.31
N VAL A 144 -23.41 -3.97 7.19
CA VAL A 144 -23.68 -4.43 8.56
C VAL A 144 -24.46 -3.38 9.35
N GLN A 145 -24.08 -2.11 9.29
CA GLN A 145 -24.80 -1.03 9.97
C GLN A 145 -26.22 -0.85 9.45
N SER A 146 -26.46 -1.11 8.16
CA SER A 146 -27.81 -1.05 7.59
C SER A 146 -28.73 -2.16 8.11
N LYS A 147 -28.18 -3.34 8.39
CA LYS A 147 -28.91 -4.52 8.87
C LYS A 147 -29.06 -4.56 10.39
N TYR A 148 -28.06 -4.08 11.10
CA TYR A 148 -27.97 -4.13 12.56
C TYR A 148 -27.84 -2.72 13.12
N ASN A 149 -28.98 -2.09 13.39
CA ASN A 149 -29.03 -0.70 13.88
C ASN A 149 -28.25 -0.57 15.20
N GLY A 150 -27.31 0.37 15.24
CA GLY A 150 -26.44 0.60 16.41
C GLY A 150 -25.16 -0.24 16.46
N ALA A 151 -24.90 -1.11 15.48
CA ALA A 151 -23.64 -1.86 15.40
C ALA A 151 -22.46 -0.89 15.22
N GLN A 152 -21.49 -0.96 16.12
CA GLN A 152 -20.25 -0.18 16.05
C GLN A 152 -19.15 -1.05 15.46
N ILE A 153 -18.78 -0.77 14.22
CA ILE A 153 -17.80 -1.53 13.47
C ILE A 153 -16.63 -0.62 13.10
N THR A 154 -15.44 -1.04 13.45
CA THR A 154 -14.20 -0.36 13.07
C THR A 154 -13.71 -0.86 11.71
N LYS A 155 -12.85 -0.06 11.04
CA LYS A 155 -12.18 -0.50 9.81
C LYS A 155 -11.37 -1.78 10.03
N ASP A 156 -10.69 -1.92 11.15
CA ASP A 156 -9.89 -3.11 11.45
C ASP A 156 -10.74 -4.37 11.64
N MET A 157 -11.95 -4.24 12.19
CA MET A 157 -12.92 -5.36 12.25
C MET A 157 -13.35 -5.78 10.86
N ALA A 158 -13.79 -4.83 10.04
CA ALA A 158 -14.23 -5.10 8.67
C ALA A 158 -13.10 -5.73 7.83
N ARG A 159 -11.86 -5.22 7.96
CA ARG A 159 -10.70 -5.80 7.29
C ARG A 159 -10.46 -7.24 7.71
N ARG A 160 -10.45 -7.55 9.01
CA ARG A 160 -10.29 -8.94 9.49
C ARG A 160 -11.37 -9.87 8.97
N TRP A 161 -12.62 -9.43 8.95
CA TRP A 161 -13.73 -10.23 8.41
C TRP A 161 -13.58 -10.45 6.90
N LYS A 162 -13.20 -9.41 6.15
CA LYS A 162 -12.90 -9.54 4.74
C LYS A 162 -11.78 -10.57 4.52
N GLU A 163 -10.64 -10.44 5.18
CA GLU A 163 -9.48 -11.30 4.99
C GLU A 163 -9.76 -12.76 5.39
N GLN A 164 -10.60 -12.97 6.40
CA GLN A 164 -10.92 -14.30 6.90
C GLN A 164 -12.02 -15.01 6.14
N TYR A 165 -13.02 -14.26 5.65
CA TYR A 165 -14.27 -14.85 5.15
C TYR A 165 -14.58 -14.54 3.69
N SER A 166 -13.82 -13.66 3.04
CA SER A 166 -14.04 -13.37 1.62
C SER A 166 -13.57 -14.52 0.74
N PHE A 167 -14.27 -14.70 -0.36
CA PHE A 167 -13.91 -15.66 -1.41
C PHE A 167 -14.32 -15.12 -2.77
N VAL A 168 -13.72 -15.66 -3.82
CA VAL A 168 -14.07 -15.35 -5.21
C VAL A 168 -14.76 -16.58 -5.81
N GLY A 169 -15.96 -16.38 -6.36
CA GLY A 169 -16.73 -17.44 -7.00
C GLY A 169 -18.16 -17.54 -6.49
N THR A 170 -18.80 -18.67 -6.78
CA THR A 170 -20.23 -18.92 -6.47
C THR A 170 -20.46 -19.70 -5.18
N HIS A 171 -19.41 -19.92 -4.39
CA HIS A 171 -19.53 -20.65 -3.14
C HIS A 171 -20.37 -19.83 -2.13
N THR A 172 -21.48 -20.40 -1.69
CA THR A 172 -22.26 -19.85 -0.58
C THR A 172 -21.92 -20.65 0.66
N PRO A 173 -21.53 -20.03 1.78
CA PRO A 173 -21.30 -20.75 3.03
C PRO A 173 -22.56 -21.53 3.43
N GLU A 174 -22.40 -22.78 3.83
CA GLU A 174 -23.51 -23.66 4.23
C GLU A 174 -24.20 -23.17 5.53
N SER A 175 -23.51 -22.36 6.32
CA SER A 175 -24.02 -21.78 7.56
C SER A 175 -23.61 -20.33 7.73
N PRO A 176 -24.41 -19.52 8.47
CA PRO A 176 -24.02 -18.16 8.81
C PRO A 176 -22.69 -18.11 9.57
N ILE A 177 -21.86 -17.15 9.22
CA ILE A 177 -20.61 -16.89 9.92
C ILE A 177 -20.94 -16.04 11.15
N MET A 178 -20.58 -16.56 12.32
CA MET A 178 -20.71 -15.81 13.57
C MET A 178 -19.43 -15.00 13.79
N VAL A 179 -19.56 -13.68 13.90
CA VAL A 179 -18.45 -12.78 14.21
C VAL A 179 -18.69 -12.13 15.58
N ASP A 180 -17.61 -12.02 16.34
CA ASP A 180 -17.65 -11.33 17.63
C ASP A 180 -17.33 -9.84 17.43
N PHE A 181 -18.04 -8.98 18.18
CA PHE A 181 -17.88 -7.54 18.21
C PHE A 181 -16.95 -7.06 19.35
N SER A 182 -16.31 -7.99 20.07
CA SER A 182 -15.40 -7.68 21.15
C SER A 182 -14.02 -7.23 20.69
#